data_aede7edb53616c13818b5f70ded1335c
#
_entry.id   aede7edb53616c13818b5f70ded1335c
#
_cell.length_a   1.000
_cell.length_b   1.000
_cell.length_c   1.000
_cell.angle_alpha   90.00
_cell.angle_beta   90.00
_cell.angle_gamma   90.00
#
_symmetry.space_group_name_H-M   'P 1'
#
loop_
_entity.id
_entity.type
_entity.pdbx_description
1 polymer ?
#
loop_
_entity_poly.entity_id
_entity_poly.type
_entity_poly.pdbx_seq_one_letter_code
_entity_poly.pdbx_strand_id
1 'polypeptide(L)'
;MKKILSALLLIFAILLSACGVVKYEYKDGVMYGDGKEATGTFEFKTGKYKVKGNFVNGLPDGAFEEYYSDGSIMAKENFVNGEMTSKELFYKNGNLLGNFTENDDIKLYYDDGSLILSYDAEKEESIYYHENGNPLMIGN
;
A
#
# COMPACT_ATOMS: atom_id res chain seq x y z
N MET A 1 -21.59 34.99 -37.68
CA MET A 1 -21.58 34.47 -36.30
C MET A 1 -21.77 32.93 -36.22
N LYS A 2 -22.74 32.31 -36.88
CA LYS A 2 -22.97 30.85 -36.82
C LYS A 2 -21.78 29.99 -37.33
N LYS A 3 -20.99 30.44 -38.31
CA LYS A 3 -19.85 29.70 -38.86
C LYS A 3 -18.63 29.74 -37.95
N ILE A 4 -18.44 30.79 -37.17
CA ILE A 4 -17.31 30.91 -36.20
C ILE A 4 -17.58 30.03 -34.99
N LEU A 5 -18.85 29.94 -34.55
CA LEU A 5 -19.22 29.09 -33.42
C LEU A 5 -19.04 27.60 -33.74
N SER A 6 -19.33 27.16 -34.99
CA SER A 6 -19.11 25.77 -35.38
C SER A 6 -17.64 25.41 -35.51
N ALA A 7 -16.77 26.35 -35.94
CA ALA A 7 -15.32 26.15 -35.98
C ALA A 7 -14.70 26.06 -34.60
N LEU A 8 -15.16 26.88 -33.64
CA LEU A 8 -14.71 26.83 -32.25
C LEU A 8 -15.12 25.53 -31.58
N LEU A 9 -16.33 25.02 -31.85
CA LEU A 9 -16.80 23.72 -31.33
C LEU A 9 -15.99 22.55 -31.89
N LEU A 10 -15.60 22.62 -33.16
CA LEU A 10 -14.77 21.60 -33.81
C LEU A 10 -13.33 21.59 -33.26
N ILE A 11 -12.74 22.77 -32.96
CA ILE A 11 -11.42 22.90 -32.38
C ILE A 11 -11.43 22.35 -30.91
N PHE A 12 -12.52 22.61 -30.17
CA PHE A 12 -12.67 22.09 -28.81
C PHE A 12 -12.84 20.56 -28.80
N ALA A 13 -13.57 20.00 -29.76
CA ALA A 13 -13.72 18.54 -29.94
C ALA A 13 -12.38 17.86 -30.33
N ILE A 14 -11.53 18.52 -31.12
CA ILE A 14 -10.20 18.01 -31.52
C ILE A 14 -9.24 18.08 -30.35
N LEU A 15 -9.34 19.10 -29.49
CA LEU A 15 -8.51 19.18 -28.25
C LEU A 15 -8.89 18.12 -27.22
N LEU A 16 -10.17 17.70 -27.16
CA LEU A 16 -10.62 16.60 -26.30
C LEU A 16 -10.20 15.21 -26.81
N SER A 17 -10.01 15.06 -28.12
CA SER A 17 -9.57 13.79 -28.73
C SER A 17 -8.03 13.61 -28.72
N ALA A 18 -7.27 14.66 -28.41
CA ALA A 18 -5.81 14.61 -28.34
C ALA A 18 -5.27 14.27 -26.94
N CYS A 19 -6.14 14.19 -25.92
CA CYS A 19 -5.74 13.72 -24.60
C CYS A 19 -5.83 12.20 -24.60
N GLY A 20 -4.77 11.54 -25.05
CA GLY A 20 -4.61 10.09 -24.94
C GLY A 20 -4.79 9.69 -23.47
N VAL A 21 -5.57 8.64 -23.22
CA VAL A 21 -5.70 8.08 -21.87
C VAL A 21 -4.37 7.47 -21.52
N VAL A 22 -3.67 8.05 -20.54
CA VAL A 22 -2.41 7.50 -20.02
C VAL A 22 -2.69 6.09 -19.47
N LYS A 23 -1.95 5.10 -19.96
CA LYS A 23 -2.04 3.73 -19.46
C LYS A 23 -1.02 3.55 -18.35
N TYR A 24 -1.52 3.26 -17.15
CA TYR A 24 -0.67 2.94 -16.01
C TYR A 24 -0.47 1.44 -15.86
N GLU A 25 0.76 1.05 -15.56
CA GLU A 25 1.16 -0.35 -15.35
C GLU A 25 2.09 -0.43 -14.14
N TYR A 26 1.78 -1.32 -13.19
CA TYR A 26 2.68 -1.67 -12.10
C TYR A 26 3.41 -2.96 -12.45
N LYS A 27 4.73 -2.89 -12.60
CA LYS A 27 5.56 -4.02 -13.03
C LYS A 27 6.92 -3.98 -12.34
N ASP A 28 7.35 -5.13 -11.83
CA ASP A 28 8.66 -5.33 -11.20
C ASP A 28 8.95 -4.30 -10.09
N GLY A 29 7.94 -3.92 -9.31
CA GLY A 29 8.07 -2.94 -8.22
C GLY A 29 7.99 -1.47 -8.65
N VAL A 30 7.81 -1.19 -9.96
CA VAL A 30 7.81 0.17 -10.52
C VAL A 30 6.46 0.50 -11.15
N MET A 31 5.96 1.70 -10.91
CA MET A 31 4.76 2.25 -11.56
C MET A 31 5.14 3.03 -12.81
N TYR A 32 4.56 2.65 -13.94
CA TYR A 32 4.75 3.30 -15.24
C TYR A 32 3.46 3.97 -15.72
N GLY A 33 3.59 5.11 -16.40
CA GLY A 33 2.56 5.77 -17.18
C GLY A 33 3.06 5.95 -18.62
N ASP A 34 2.41 5.30 -19.60
CA ASP A 34 2.86 5.28 -21.00
C ASP A 34 4.34 4.92 -21.18
N GLY A 35 4.82 3.94 -20.40
CA GLY A 35 6.19 3.43 -20.44
C GLY A 35 7.25 4.31 -19.77
N LYS A 36 6.84 5.36 -19.04
CA LYS A 36 7.72 6.20 -18.22
C LYS A 36 7.39 6.03 -16.75
N GLU A 37 8.38 6.17 -15.88
CA GLU A 37 8.19 6.17 -14.43
C GLU A 37 7.18 7.24 -14.02
N ALA A 38 6.17 6.83 -13.25
CA ALA A 38 5.06 7.69 -12.87
C ALA A 38 5.20 8.19 -11.43
N THR A 39 4.71 9.41 -11.18
CA THR A 39 4.60 10.00 -9.85
C THR A 39 3.13 10.28 -9.56
N GLY A 40 2.66 9.91 -8.37
CA GLY A 40 1.30 10.14 -7.92
C GLY A 40 0.76 9.01 -7.07
N THR A 41 -0.53 9.10 -6.72
CA THR A 41 -1.25 8.05 -5.99
C THR A 41 -2.06 7.21 -6.97
N PHE A 42 -1.86 5.91 -6.95
CA PHE A 42 -2.51 4.97 -7.86
C PHE A 42 -3.28 3.89 -7.11
N GLU A 43 -4.40 3.46 -7.71
CA GLU A 43 -5.11 2.25 -7.30
C GLU A 43 -4.91 1.17 -8.36
N PHE A 44 -4.50 -0.01 -7.93
CA PHE A 44 -4.24 -1.16 -8.80
C PHE A 44 -4.56 -2.48 -8.08
N LYS A 45 -4.41 -3.58 -8.79
CA LYS A 45 -4.62 -4.92 -8.21
C LYS A 45 -3.34 -5.72 -8.22
N THR A 46 -3.06 -6.38 -7.10
CA THR A 46 -2.01 -7.40 -6.97
C THR A 46 -2.70 -8.73 -6.68
N GLY A 47 -2.83 -9.57 -7.71
CA GLY A 47 -3.63 -10.79 -7.63
C GLY A 47 -5.11 -10.46 -7.37
N LYS A 48 -5.64 -10.91 -6.23
CA LYS A 48 -7.04 -10.67 -5.81
C LYS A 48 -7.24 -9.43 -4.92
N TYR A 49 -6.16 -8.82 -4.49
CA TYR A 49 -6.21 -7.68 -3.57
C TYR A 49 -6.18 -6.35 -4.32
N LYS A 50 -6.92 -5.38 -3.80
CA LYS A 50 -6.85 -3.99 -4.23
C LYS A 50 -5.75 -3.31 -3.42
N VAL A 51 -4.92 -2.53 -4.08
CA VAL A 51 -3.84 -1.75 -3.48
C VAL A 51 -4.01 -0.29 -3.86
N LYS A 52 -3.78 0.62 -2.92
CA LYS A 52 -3.67 2.05 -3.15
C LYS A 52 -2.32 2.50 -2.60
N GLY A 53 -1.52 3.15 -3.42
CA GLY A 53 -0.17 3.54 -3.02
C GLY A 53 0.31 4.81 -3.68
N ASN A 54 1.25 5.47 -3.02
CA ASN A 54 1.93 6.65 -3.53
C ASN A 54 3.29 6.27 -4.12
N PHE A 55 3.60 6.90 -5.26
CA PHE A 55 4.83 6.64 -6.02
C PHE A 55 5.52 7.95 -6.37
N VAL A 56 6.84 7.95 -6.33
CA VAL A 56 7.70 9.03 -6.80
C VAL A 56 8.72 8.44 -7.78
N ASN A 57 8.74 8.96 -9.02
CA ASN A 57 9.60 8.44 -10.08
C ASN A 57 9.51 6.91 -10.24
N GLY A 58 8.29 6.40 -10.23
CA GLY A 58 7.99 4.98 -10.37
C GLY A 58 8.16 4.14 -9.12
N LEU A 59 8.91 4.58 -8.12
CA LEU A 59 9.17 3.83 -6.89
C LEU A 59 8.11 4.12 -5.82
N PRO A 60 7.72 3.11 -5.01
CA PRO A 60 6.92 3.32 -3.82
C PRO A 60 7.54 4.39 -2.91
N ASP A 61 6.75 5.40 -2.52
CA ASP A 61 7.20 6.46 -1.62
C ASP A 61 6.01 7.03 -0.85
N GLY A 62 5.97 6.84 0.46
CA GLY A 62 4.87 7.19 1.35
C GLY A 62 3.91 6.04 1.63
N ALA A 63 2.65 6.36 1.89
CA ALA A 63 1.64 5.42 2.38
C ALA A 63 1.09 4.49 1.29
N PHE A 64 0.96 3.22 1.66
CA PHE A 64 0.26 2.18 0.91
C PHE A 64 -0.82 1.55 1.77
N GLU A 65 -1.92 1.18 1.14
CA GLU A 65 -3.04 0.48 1.76
C GLU A 65 -3.43 -0.71 0.88
N GLU A 66 -3.51 -1.88 1.48
CA GLU A 66 -4.06 -3.09 0.86
C GLU A 66 -5.42 -3.42 1.47
N TYR A 67 -6.31 -3.97 0.64
CA TYR A 67 -7.69 -4.21 1.03
C TYR A 67 -8.09 -5.66 0.83
N TYR A 68 -8.84 -6.18 1.78
CA TYR A 68 -9.60 -7.42 1.62
C TYR A 68 -10.65 -7.27 0.52
N SER A 69 -11.22 -8.39 0.06
CA SER A 69 -12.25 -8.40 -0.98
C SER A 69 -13.56 -7.72 -0.56
N ASP A 70 -13.82 -7.58 0.73
CA ASP A 70 -14.97 -6.87 1.30
C ASP A 70 -14.73 -5.35 1.44
N GLY A 71 -13.53 -4.87 1.12
CA GLY A 71 -13.13 -3.48 1.20
C GLY A 71 -12.56 -3.03 2.55
N SER A 72 -12.51 -3.92 3.55
CA SER A 72 -11.81 -3.62 4.81
C SER A 72 -10.29 -3.57 4.59
N ILE A 73 -9.57 -2.79 5.40
CA ILE A 73 -8.12 -2.67 5.31
C ILE A 73 -7.48 -3.98 5.77
N MET A 74 -6.56 -4.51 4.96
CA MET A 74 -5.76 -5.68 5.25
C MET A 74 -4.37 -5.30 5.75
N ALA A 75 -3.74 -4.31 5.10
CA ALA A 75 -2.43 -3.81 5.48
C ALA A 75 -2.31 -2.31 5.26
N LYS A 76 -1.49 -1.67 6.08
CA LYS A 76 -0.94 -0.34 5.86
C LYS A 76 0.57 -0.44 5.87
N GLU A 77 1.21 0.18 4.89
CA GLU A 77 2.65 0.16 4.72
C GLU A 77 3.17 1.57 4.48
N ASN A 78 4.39 1.83 4.90
CA ASN A 78 5.11 3.03 4.53
C ASN A 78 6.38 2.68 3.77
N PHE A 79 6.66 3.48 2.73
CA PHE A 79 7.83 3.32 1.89
C PHE A 79 8.62 4.63 1.82
N VAL A 80 9.93 4.51 1.68
CA VAL A 80 10.84 5.61 1.37
C VAL A 80 11.75 5.15 0.24
N ASN A 81 11.67 5.82 -0.92
CA ASN A 81 12.49 5.48 -2.09
C ASN A 81 12.44 4.00 -2.50
N GLY A 82 11.28 3.36 -2.41
CA GLY A 82 11.08 1.95 -2.77
C GLY A 82 11.32 0.95 -1.63
N GLU A 83 11.88 1.38 -0.51
CA GLU A 83 12.13 0.53 0.66
C GLU A 83 11.00 0.65 1.68
N MET A 84 10.49 -0.47 2.16
CA MET A 84 9.44 -0.50 3.17
C MET A 84 10.04 -0.19 4.55
N THR A 85 9.50 0.83 5.22
CA THR A 85 9.95 1.26 6.56
C THR A 85 9.05 0.77 7.68
N SER A 86 7.78 0.49 7.40
CA SER A 86 6.86 -0.08 8.37
C SER A 86 5.70 -0.80 7.68
N LYS A 87 5.11 -1.77 8.40
CA LYS A 87 3.92 -2.49 7.98
C LYS A 87 3.03 -2.79 9.18
N GLU A 88 1.74 -2.50 9.03
CA GLU A 88 0.68 -2.95 9.94
C GLU A 88 -0.25 -3.90 9.20
N LEU A 89 -0.61 -5.00 9.82
CA LEU A 89 -1.58 -5.95 9.34
C LEU A 89 -2.83 -5.90 10.20
N PHE A 90 -3.99 -6.10 9.60
CA PHE A 90 -5.27 -6.02 10.28
C PHE A 90 -6.12 -7.26 10.02
N TYR A 91 -6.85 -7.68 11.02
CA TYR A 91 -7.99 -8.58 10.87
C TYR A 91 -9.12 -7.90 10.08
N LYS A 92 -10.05 -8.67 9.52
CA LYS A 92 -11.19 -8.12 8.76
C LYS A 92 -12.11 -7.20 9.58
N ASN A 93 -12.16 -7.39 10.89
CA ASN A 93 -12.91 -6.53 11.80
C ASN A 93 -12.22 -5.20 12.13
N GLY A 94 -10.99 -5.00 11.61
CA GLY A 94 -10.19 -3.79 11.79
C GLY A 94 -9.23 -3.82 12.99
N ASN A 95 -9.23 -4.89 13.80
CA ASN A 95 -8.28 -5.04 14.89
C ASN A 95 -6.87 -5.33 14.35
N LEU A 96 -5.84 -4.83 15.05
CA LEU A 96 -4.44 -5.02 14.67
C LEU A 96 -4.07 -6.50 14.80
N LEU A 97 -3.55 -7.09 13.71
CA LEU A 97 -2.99 -8.43 13.68
C LEU A 97 -1.49 -8.42 13.95
N GLY A 98 -0.77 -7.41 13.44
CA GLY A 98 0.67 -7.32 13.63
C GLY A 98 1.26 -6.02 13.12
N ASN A 99 2.43 -5.69 13.62
CA ASN A 99 3.23 -4.59 13.12
C ASN A 99 4.70 -5.01 12.97
N PHE A 100 5.34 -4.40 11.96
CA PHE A 100 6.71 -4.62 11.55
C PHE A 100 7.37 -3.26 11.40
N THR A 101 8.56 -3.09 11.93
CA THR A 101 9.30 -1.83 11.89
C THR A 101 10.51 -1.92 10.97
N GLU A 102 11.11 -0.78 10.64
CA GLU A 102 12.34 -0.70 9.84
C GLU A 102 13.55 -1.40 10.48
N ASN A 103 13.52 -1.63 11.80
CA ASN A 103 14.56 -2.35 12.53
C ASN A 103 14.30 -3.87 12.58
N ASP A 104 13.35 -4.37 11.78
CA ASP A 104 12.92 -5.77 11.75
C ASP A 104 12.25 -6.26 13.06
N ASP A 105 11.85 -5.35 13.96
CA ASP A 105 11.04 -5.72 15.12
C ASP A 105 9.64 -6.13 14.69
N ILE A 106 9.13 -7.19 15.32
CA ILE A 106 7.83 -7.76 15.00
C ILE A 106 6.97 -7.89 16.25
N LYS A 107 5.70 -7.49 16.17
CA LYS A 107 4.67 -7.84 17.16
C LYS A 107 3.46 -8.42 16.46
N LEU A 108 2.94 -9.51 16.99
CA LEU A 108 1.71 -10.15 16.53
C LEU A 108 0.69 -10.19 17.66
N TYR A 109 -0.57 -10.02 17.32
CA TYR A 109 -1.67 -9.89 18.28
C TYR A 109 -2.81 -10.86 17.94
N TYR A 110 -3.49 -11.35 18.96
CA TYR A 110 -4.80 -11.98 18.83
C TYR A 110 -5.84 -10.92 18.45
N ASP A 111 -7.00 -11.37 18.02
CA ASP A 111 -8.10 -10.49 17.60
C ASP A 111 -8.68 -9.64 18.76
N ASP A 112 -8.49 -10.04 20.00
CA ASP A 112 -8.82 -9.27 21.20
C ASP A 112 -7.78 -8.22 21.59
N GLY A 113 -6.65 -8.15 20.85
CA GLY A 113 -5.54 -7.22 21.08
C GLY A 113 -4.49 -7.73 22.06
N SER A 114 -4.63 -8.93 22.63
CA SER A 114 -3.58 -9.55 23.44
C SER A 114 -2.39 -9.96 22.57
N LEU A 115 -1.17 -9.89 23.12
CA LEU A 115 0.06 -10.15 22.38
C LEU A 115 0.26 -11.67 22.19
N ILE A 116 0.58 -12.08 20.97
CA ILE A 116 0.97 -13.46 20.61
C ILE A 116 2.48 -13.61 20.68
N LEU A 117 3.18 -12.67 20.05
CA LEU A 117 4.64 -12.70 19.83
C LEU A 117 5.19 -11.28 19.83
N SER A 118 6.32 -11.09 20.48
CA SER A 118 7.22 -9.97 20.18
C SER A 118 8.59 -10.50 19.78
N TYR A 119 9.19 -9.92 18.75
CA TYR A 119 10.55 -10.15 18.31
C TYR A 119 11.31 -8.82 18.35
N ASP A 120 12.46 -8.82 19.01
CA ASP A 120 13.40 -7.71 19.09
C ASP A 120 14.62 -8.10 18.24
N ALA A 121 14.78 -7.45 17.10
CA ALA A 121 15.80 -7.80 16.11
C ALA A 121 17.21 -7.44 16.61
N GLU A 122 17.38 -6.40 17.43
CA GLU A 122 18.67 -6.00 17.97
C GLU A 122 19.20 -7.05 18.97
N LYS A 123 18.29 -7.68 19.75
CA LYS A 123 18.65 -8.73 20.73
C LYS A 123 18.56 -10.14 20.17
N GLU A 124 18.01 -10.30 18.96
CA GLU A 124 17.65 -11.60 18.37
C GLU A 124 16.77 -12.45 19.31
N GLU A 125 15.86 -11.77 20.06
CA GLU A 125 15.04 -12.39 21.10
C GLU A 125 13.56 -12.44 20.69
N SER A 126 12.94 -13.61 20.81
CA SER A 126 11.51 -13.83 20.62
C SER A 126 10.85 -14.14 21.95
N ILE A 127 9.74 -13.46 22.26
CA ILE A 127 8.90 -13.76 23.42
C ILE A 127 7.51 -14.14 22.92
N TYR A 128 7.07 -15.34 23.26
CA TYR A 128 5.72 -15.82 22.99
C TYR A 128 4.87 -15.64 24.24
N TYR A 129 3.59 -15.34 24.04
CA TYR A 129 2.67 -15.04 25.13
C TYR A 129 1.42 -15.94 25.10
N HIS A 130 0.89 -16.24 26.26
CA HIS A 130 -0.45 -16.79 26.42
C HIS A 130 -1.50 -15.70 26.18
N GLU A 131 -2.75 -16.09 25.88
CA GLU A 131 -3.90 -15.17 25.76
C GLU A 131 -4.12 -14.30 27.01
N ASN A 132 -3.68 -14.74 28.17
CA ASN A 132 -3.74 -13.97 29.42
C ASN A 132 -2.60 -12.94 29.58
N GLY A 133 -1.73 -12.80 28.57
CA GLY A 133 -0.61 -11.87 28.53
C GLY A 133 0.65 -12.34 29.28
N ASN A 134 0.64 -13.52 29.88
CA ASN A 134 1.83 -14.06 30.52
C ASN A 134 2.81 -14.64 29.50
N PRO A 135 4.13 -14.42 29.62
CA PRO A 135 5.09 -15.03 28.71
C PRO A 135 5.07 -16.55 28.82
N LEU A 136 5.03 -17.21 27.66
CA LEU A 136 5.04 -18.67 27.53
C LEU A 136 6.45 -19.21 27.36
N MET A 137 7.24 -18.52 26.53
CA MET A 137 8.59 -18.94 26.16
C MET A 137 9.41 -17.74 25.69
N ILE A 138 10.70 -17.76 26.02
CA ILE A 138 11.71 -16.85 25.46
C ILE A 138 12.61 -17.70 24.58
N GLY A 139 12.76 -17.34 23.31
CA GLY A 139 13.64 -17.99 22.34
C GLY A 139 14.70 -17.02 21.83
N ASN A 140 15.90 -17.53 21.63
CA ASN A 140 17.02 -16.81 20.99
C ASN A 140 17.29 -17.46 19.65
#